data_8e9c0c0920e0bb7bc1d9fa7415176942
#
_entry.id   8e9c0c0920e0bb7bc1d9fa7415176942
#
_cell.length_a   1.000
_cell.length_b   1.000
_cell.length_c   1.000
_cell.angle_alpha   90.00
_cell.angle_beta   90.00
_cell.angle_gamma   90.00
#
_symmetry.space_group_name_H-M   'P 1'
#
loop_
_entity.id
_entity.type
_entity.pdbx_description
1 polymer ?
#
loop_
_entity_poly.entity_id
_entity_poly.type
_entity_poly.pdbx_seq_one_letter_code
_entity_poly.pdbx_strand_id
1 'polypeptide(L)'
;AHAKEMGAKPLTSPRFFLKPWAALAEPPMGCEMMLPRHLDEVHHEVELVLRLGEDATLTEIAVGLDMTDRATQDEAKAEGMPWTQSKGFANSAIVGNFIEPPVGLAHLRLELAVNGEPRQEASIGQMLFTPLDLLSSLSQWAPLEKGDLLFCGTPSGIGPLARGDHVQ
;
A
#
# COMPACT_ATOMS: atom_id res chain seq x y z
N ALA A 1 -0.32 8.96 8.99
CA ALA A 1 -0.53 10.36 8.58
C ALA A 1 -1.90 10.52 7.93
N HIS A 2 -2.27 9.67 6.98
CA HIS A 2 -3.51 9.73 6.21
C HIS A 2 -4.81 9.67 7.06
N ALA A 3 -4.85 8.88 8.15
CA ALA A 3 -6.01 8.84 9.06
C ALA A 3 -6.34 10.20 9.70
N LYS A 4 -5.35 11.08 9.89
CA LYS A 4 -5.56 12.45 10.40
C LYS A 4 -6.22 13.37 9.37
N GLU A 5 -5.87 13.25 8.10
CA GLU A 5 -6.45 14.05 7.02
C GLU A 5 -7.93 13.73 6.81
N MET A 6 -8.33 12.47 7.03
CA MET A 6 -9.70 11.99 6.91
C MET A 6 -10.55 12.28 8.16
N GLY A 7 -10.05 13.04 9.15
CA GLY A 7 -10.78 13.37 10.37
C GLY A 7 -11.09 12.15 11.27
N ALA A 8 -10.43 11.02 11.03
CA ALA A 8 -10.61 9.81 11.81
C ALA A 8 -9.96 9.94 13.20
N LYS A 9 -10.58 9.34 14.21
CA LYS A 9 -9.96 9.21 15.54
C LYS A 9 -8.63 8.47 15.41
N PRO A 10 -7.59 8.85 16.18
CA PRO A 10 -6.34 8.10 16.20
C PRO A 10 -6.60 6.61 16.44
N LEU A 11 -6.05 5.77 15.56
CA LEU A 11 -6.14 4.32 15.72
C LEU A 11 -5.31 3.91 16.94
N THR A 12 -5.88 3.10 17.81
CA THR A 12 -5.18 2.50 18.96
C THR A 12 -4.54 1.15 18.61
N SER A 13 -4.91 0.57 17.49
CA SER A 13 -4.34 -0.67 16.93
C SER A 13 -4.36 -0.64 15.41
N PRO A 14 -3.44 -1.34 14.74
CA PRO A 14 -3.45 -1.47 13.29
C PRO A 14 -4.74 -2.14 12.80
N ARG A 15 -5.17 -1.77 11.60
CA ARG A 15 -6.27 -2.44 10.89
C ARG A 15 -5.75 -2.94 9.55
N PHE A 16 -6.15 -4.16 9.20
CA PHE A 16 -5.69 -4.83 8.00
C PHE A 16 -6.87 -5.19 7.10
N PHE A 17 -6.61 -5.24 5.81
CA PHE A 17 -7.46 -5.83 4.80
C PHE A 17 -6.58 -6.67 3.87
N LEU A 18 -7.19 -7.55 3.10
CA LEU A 18 -6.48 -8.42 2.18
C LEU A 18 -6.64 -7.93 0.75
N LYS A 19 -5.57 -8.05 -0.03
CA LYS A 19 -5.60 -8.06 -1.48
C LYS A 19 -5.37 -9.50 -1.95
N PRO A 20 -6.17 -10.02 -2.91
CA PRO A 20 -5.94 -11.36 -3.42
C PRO A 20 -4.61 -11.42 -4.17
N TRP A 21 -3.94 -12.56 -4.14
CA TRP A 21 -2.68 -12.75 -4.89
C TRP A 21 -2.81 -12.39 -6.38
N ALA A 22 -3.96 -12.67 -7.00
CA ALA A 22 -4.25 -12.30 -8.38
C ALA A 22 -4.33 -10.78 -8.66
N ALA A 23 -4.35 -9.94 -7.63
CA ALA A 23 -4.28 -8.48 -7.77
C ALA A 23 -2.84 -7.95 -7.81
N LEU A 24 -1.85 -8.81 -7.51
CA LEU A 24 -0.44 -8.44 -7.50
C LEU A 24 0.10 -8.30 -8.93
N ALA A 25 0.90 -7.25 -9.14
CA ALA A 25 1.71 -7.04 -10.31
C ALA A 25 3.12 -6.61 -9.90
N GLU A 26 4.14 -7.24 -10.48
CA GLU A 26 5.56 -6.91 -10.33
C GLU A 26 6.12 -6.48 -11.70
N PRO A 27 5.74 -5.30 -12.19
CA PRO A 27 6.14 -4.85 -13.51
C PRO A 27 7.61 -4.43 -13.56
N PRO A 28 8.30 -4.61 -14.69
CA PRO A 28 9.59 -3.97 -14.89
C PRO A 28 9.44 -2.44 -14.86
N MET A 29 10.51 -1.75 -14.45
CA MET A 29 10.55 -0.29 -14.48
C MET A 29 10.24 0.26 -15.87
N GLY A 30 9.42 1.33 -15.91
CA GLY A 30 9.05 2.00 -17.15
C GLY A 30 8.02 1.28 -18.02
N CYS A 31 7.35 0.26 -17.48
CA CYS A 31 6.27 -0.41 -18.21
C CYS A 31 4.94 0.34 -18.08
N GLU A 32 4.04 0.09 -19.02
CA GLU A 32 2.65 0.53 -18.94
C GLU A 32 1.84 -0.46 -18.12
N MET A 33 1.05 0.07 -17.16
CA MET A 33 0.11 -0.73 -16.37
C MET A 33 -1.32 -0.44 -16.78
N MET A 34 -2.07 -1.50 -17.04
CA MET A 34 -3.50 -1.38 -17.37
C MET A 34 -4.36 -1.65 -16.15
N LEU A 35 -5.16 -0.66 -15.77
CA LEU A 35 -6.22 -0.82 -14.78
C LEU A 35 -7.54 -1.25 -15.45
N PRO A 36 -8.44 -1.93 -14.74
CA PRO A 36 -9.74 -2.31 -15.26
C PRO A 36 -10.53 -1.11 -15.80
N ARG A 37 -11.14 -1.26 -16.99
CA ARG A 37 -11.78 -0.16 -17.70
C ARG A 37 -13.04 0.40 -17.04
N HIS A 38 -13.65 -0.36 -16.16
CA HIS A 38 -14.88 0.02 -15.45
C HIS A 38 -14.63 0.85 -14.19
N LEU A 39 -13.36 1.08 -13.81
CA LEU A 39 -13.02 1.90 -12.67
C LEU A 39 -12.89 3.36 -13.12
N ASP A 40 -13.65 4.23 -12.49
CA ASP A 40 -13.71 5.65 -12.87
C ASP A 40 -12.74 6.51 -12.04
N GLU A 41 -12.47 6.13 -10.79
CA GLU A 41 -11.65 6.92 -9.87
C GLU A 41 -10.67 6.03 -9.08
N VAL A 42 -9.50 5.79 -9.65
CA VAL A 42 -8.43 5.02 -8.99
C VAL A 42 -7.41 5.98 -8.39
N HIS A 43 -7.19 5.87 -7.07
CA HIS A 43 -6.18 6.64 -6.36
C HIS A 43 -4.89 5.86 -6.19
N HIS A 44 -3.76 6.57 -6.23
CA HIS A 44 -2.46 6.06 -5.83
C HIS A 44 -2.29 6.15 -4.31
N GLU A 45 -1.67 5.14 -3.74
CA GLU A 45 -1.26 5.09 -2.33
C GLU A 45 0.12 4.43 -2.28
N VAL A 46 1.21 5.23 -2.18
CA VAL A 46 2.57 4.68 -2.11
C VAL A 46 2.83 4.12 -0.72
N GLU A 47 3.43 2.93 -0.67
CA GLU A 47 3.67 2.21 0.58
C GLU A 47 5.03 1.51 0.60
N LEU A 48 5.60 1.37 1.79
CA LEU A 48 6.65 0.38 2.02
C LEU A 48 6.01 -1.01 2.02
N VAL A 49 6.61 -1.94 1.28
CA VAL A 49 6.18 -3.34 1.21
C VAL A 49 7.25 -4.21 1.84
N LEU A 50 6.85 -5.07 2.76
CA LEU A 50 7.71 -6.10 3.35
C LEU A 50 7.42 -7.43 2.68
N ARG A 51 8.45 -8.19 2.28
CA ARG A 51 8.33 -9.60 1.88
C ARG A 51 8.73 -10.48 3.04
N LEU A 52 7.90 -11.46 3.35
CA LEU A 52 8.10 -12.37 4.47
C LEU A 52 8.85 -13.63 4.04
N GLY A 53 9.73 -14.08 4.90
CA GLY A 53 10.39 -15.39 4.84
C GLY A 53 9.71 -16.42 5.73
N GLU A 54 10.44 -17.49 6.05
CA GLU A 54 10.00 -18.48 7.03
C GLU A 54 9.74 -17.81 8.39
N ASP A 55 8.78 -18.32 9.15
CA ASP A 55 8.42 -17.83 10.49
C ASP A 55 8.08 -16.33 10.53
N ALA A 56 7.47 -15.83 9.45
CA ALA A 56 7.12 -14.42 9.27
C ALA A 56 8.32 -13.45 9.46
N THR A 57 9.52 -13.88 9.14
CA THR A 57 10.72 -13.02 9.19
C THR A 57 10.72 -12.03 8.01
N LEU A 58 11.17 -10.80 8.25
CA LEU A 58 11.39 -9.83 7.18
C LEU A 58 12.63 -10.23 6.36
N THR A 59 12.47 -10.50 5.06
CA THR A 59 13.58 -10.87 4.17
C THR A 59 13.94 -9.79 3.16
N GLU A 60 12.96 -9.09 2.63
CA GLU A 60 13.17 -8.06 1.61
C GLU A 60 12.15 -6.94 1.77
N ILE A 61 12.48 -5.77 1.21
CA ILE A 61 11.57 -4.62 1.14
C ILE A 61 11.49 -4.11 -0.30
N ALA A 62 10.36 -3.47 -0.61
CA ALA A 62 10.15 -2.77 -1.87
C ALA A 62 9.29 -1.53 -1.66
N VAL A 63 9.20 -0.70 -2.69
CA VAL A 63 8.15 0.32 -2.81
C VAL A 63 6.99 -0.30 -3.57
N GLY A 64 5.77 -0.09 -3.09
CA GLY A 64 4.56 -0.54 -3.76
C GLY A 64 3.49 0.54 -3.87
N LEU A 65 2.47 0.24 -4.66
CA LEU A 65 1.27 1.05 -4.79
C LEU A 65 0.04 0.22 -4.39
N ASP A 66 -0.65 0.66 -3.34
CA ASP A 66 -1.98 0.15 -2.97
C ASP A 66 -3.04 0.92 -3.75
N MET A 67 -3.29 0.49 -5.00
CA MET A 67 -4.27 1.14 -5.87
C MET A 67 -5.67 0.94 -5.31
N THR A 68 -6.44 2.02 -5.27
CA THR A 68 -7.73 2.07 -4.58
C THR A 68 -8.81 2.63 -5.49
N ASP A 69 -9.87 1.86 -5.73
CA ASP A 69 -11.13 2.42 -6.27
C ASP A 69 -11.80 3.23 -5.16
N ARG A 70 -11.65 4.55 -5.23
CA ARG A 70 -12.04 5.45 -4.14
C ARG A 70 -13.55 5.51 -3.96
N ALA A 71 -14.30 5.60 -5.03
CA ALA A 71 -15.76 5.66 -4.99
C ALA A 71 -16.34 4.42 -4.29
N THR A 72 -15.95 3.22 -4.75
CA THR A 72 -16.37 1.95 -4.14
C THR A 72 -15.92 1.81 -2.68
N GLN A 73 -14.73 2.36 -2.33
CA GLN A 73 -14.29 2.32 -0.93
C GLN A 73 -15.14 3.22 -0.03
N ASP A 74 -15.53 4.38 -0.51
CA ASP A 74 -16.32 5.33 0.29
C ASP A 74 -17.76 4.82 0.48
N GLU A 75 -18.34 4.17 -0.52
CA GLU A 75 -19.60 3.43 -0.38
C GLU A 75 -19.46 2.31 0.67
N ALA A 76 -18.44 1.47 0.55
CA ALA A 76 -18.20 0.40 1.51
C ALA A 76 -18.01 0.89 2.96
N LYS A 77 -17.32 2.02 3.15
CA LYS A 77 -17.20 2.66 4.47
C LYS A 77 -18.52 3.15 5.01
N ALA A 78 -19.36 3.80 4.17
CA ALA A 78 -20.65 4.32 4.56
C ALA A 78 -21.62 3.21 4.98
N GLU A 79 -21.54 2.05 4.33
CA GLU A 79 -22.41 0.90 4.57
C GLU A 79 -21.82 -0.11 5.56
N GLY A 80 -20.60 0.09 6.04
CA GLY A 80 -19.91 -0.86 6.93
C GLY A 80 -19.51 -2.18 6.24
N MET A 81 -19.35 -2.16 4.93
CA MET A 81 -19.00 -3.33 4.11
C MET A 81 -17.48 -3.54 4.01
N PRO A 82 -17.03 -4.77 3.69
CA PRO A 82 -15.62 -5.05 3.44
C PRO A 82 -15.07 -4.27 2.23
N TRP A 83 -13.78 -3.88 2.30
CA TRP A 83 -13.11 -3.13 1.23
C TRP A 83 -12.57 -4.00 0.07
N THR A 84 -12.95 -5.27 0.02
CA THR A 84 -12.40 -6.23 -0.94
C THR A 84 -12.57 -5.76 -2.38
N GLN A 85 -13.74 -5.25 -2.76
CA GLN A 85 -13.99 -4.79 -4.11
C GLN A 85 -13.13 -3.58 -4.49
N SER A 86 -13.00 -2.60 -3.58
CA SER A 86 -12.22 -1.38 -3.81
C SER A 86 -10.70 -1.57 -3.76
N LYS A 87 -10.23 -2.66 -3.16
CA LYS A 87 -8.80 -2.94 -2.93
C LYS A 87 -8.29 -4.19 -3.66
N GLY A 88 -9.18 -5.04 -4.20
CA GLY A 88 -8.82 -6.36 -4.72
C GLY A 88 -8.98 -6.53 -6.24
N PHE A 89 -9.04 -5.46 -7.02
CA PHE A 89 -9.12 -5.53 -8.48
C PHE A 89 -7.77 -5.86 -9.13
N ALA A 90 -7.77 -6.27 -10.39
CA ALA A 90 -6.55 -6.62 -11.12
C ALA A 90 -5.55 -5.46 -11.17
N ASN A 91 -4.29 -5.72 -10.87
CA ASN A 91 -3.20 -4.73 -10.75
C ASN A 91 -3.44 -3.68 -9.64
N SER A 92 -4.21 -4.02 -8.61
CA SER A 92 -4.41 -3.11 -7.48
C SER A 92 -3.27 -3.15 -6.45
N ALA A 93 -2.40 -4.15 -6.49
CA ALA A 93 -1.16 -4.24 -5.72
C ALA A 93 0.03 -4.23 -6.68
N ILE A 94 0.67 -3.09 -6.86
CA ILE A 94 1.84 -2.96 -7.74
C ILE A 94 3.06 -2.90 -6.84
N VAL A 95 4.09 -3.72 -7.12
CA VAL A 95 5.33 -3.76 -6.32
C VAL A 95 6.54 -3.63 -7.25
N GLY A 96 7.44 -2.75 -6.87
CA GLY A 96 8.71 -2.56 -7.54
C GLY A 96 9.75 -3.62 -7.17
N ASN A 97 10.99 -3.36 -7.53
CA ASN A 97 12.09 -4.27 -7.23
C ASN A 97 12.30 -4.41 -5.72
N PHE A 98 12.45 -5.66 -5.27
CA PHE A 98 12.82 -5.98 -3.91
C PHE A 98 14.32 -5.80 -3.67
N ILE A 99 14.66 -5.32 -2.48
CA ILE A 99 16.02 -5.17 -2.00
C ILE A 99 16.16 -5.73 -0.59
N GLU A 100 17.37 -6.05 -0.18
CA GLU A 100 17.68 -6.41 1.21
C GLU A 100 17.37 -5.24 2.14
N PRO A 101 16.69 -5.46 3.29
CA PRO A 101 16.35 -4.38 4.20
C PRO A 101 17.61 -3.81 4.86
N PRO A 102 17.78 -2.48 4.89
CA PRO A 102 18.89 -1.86 5.62
C PRO A 102 18.70 -1.99 7.13
N VAL A 103 19.77 -1.75 7.88
CA VAL A 103 19.70 -1.71 9.35
C VAL A 103 18.81 -0.55 9.79
N GLY A 104 17.64 -0.89 10.35
CA GLY A 104 16.61 0.07 10.77
C GLY A 104 15.87 0.70 9.57
N LEU A 105 14.56 0.70 9.60
CA LEU A 105 13.74 1.20 8.51
C LEU A 105 13.32 2.67 8.68
N ALA A 106 13.46 3.23 9.87
CA ALA A 106 12.91 4.54 10.22
C ALA A 106 13.49 5.72 9.40
N HIS A 107 14.72 5.56 8.88
CA HIS A 107 15.38 6.59 8.07
C HIS A 107 14.98 6.57 6.58
N LEU A 108 14.30 5.51 6.15
CA LEU A 108 13.81 5.42 4.78
C LEU A 108 12.76 6.48 4.50
N ARG A 109 12.72 6.94 3.25
CA ARG A 109 11.71 7.89 2.75
C ARG A 109 10.94 7.24 1.62
N LEU A 110 9.65 7.51 1.59
CA LEU A 110 8.77 7.20 0.46
C LEU A 110 8.47 8.51 -0.26
N GLU A 111 8.60 8.50 -1.56
CA GLU A 111 8.28 9.62 -2.44
C GLU A 111 7.50 9.07 -3.63
N LEU A 112 6.49 9.82 -4.06
CA LEU A 112 5.72 9.55 -5.26
C LEU A 112 5.45 10.85 -5.99
N ALA A 113 5.71 10.86 -7.28
CA ALA A 113 5.34 11.94 -8.19
C ALA A 113 4.41 11.42 -9.29
N VAL A 114 3.49 12.27 -9.73
CA VAL A 114 2.63 12.03 -10.90
C VAL A 114 2.92 13.11 -11.94
N ASN A 115 3.32 12.69 -13.13
CA ASN A 115 3.72 13.59 -14.23
C ASN A 115 4.83 14.60 -13.83
N GLY A 116 5.75 14.15 -12.96
CA GLY A 116 6.83 14.97 -12.42
C GLY A 116 6.44 15.88 -11.25
N GLU A 117 5.16 15.93 -10.87
CA GLU A 117 4.69 16.72 -9.73
C GLU A 117 4.68 15.85 -8.46
N PRO A 118 5.39 16.24 -7.39
CA PRO A 118 5.37 15.53 -6.12
C PRO A 118 3.95 15.45 -5.53
N ARG A 119 3.55 14.26 -5.10
CA ARG A 119 2.23 13.99 -4.51
C ARG A 119 2.31 13.47 -3.09
N GLN A 120 3.15 12.49 -2.86
CA GLN A 120 3.33 11.88 -1.54
C GLN A 120 4.80 11.90 -1.17
N GLU A 121 5.09 12.28 0.08
CA GLU A 121 6.44 12.29 0.62
C GLU A 121 6.37 12.09 2.14
N ALA A 122 7.07 11.09 2.65
CA ALA A 122 7.19 10.87 4.09
C ALA A 122 8.40 10.02 4.47
N SER A 123 8.86 10.17 5.71
CA SER A 123 9.79 9.24 6.35
C SER A 123 9.00 8.07 6.99
N ILE A 124 9.53 6.86 6.88
CA ILE A 124 8.99 5.68 7.57
C ILE A 124 8.95 5.88 9.09
N GLY A 125 9.90 6.62 9.65
CA GLY A 125 9.91 6.97 11.08
C GLY A 125 8.72 7.83 11.55
N GLN A 126 7.92 8.41 10.62
CA GLN A 126 6.71 9.18 10.94
C GLN A 126 5.44 8.32 10.95
N MET A 127 5.54 7.03 10.69
CA MET A 127 4.40 6.11 10.73
C MET A 127 3.82 6.02 12.16
N LEU A 128 2.50 5.87 12.26
CA LEU A 128 1.81 5.68 13.54
C LEU A 128 2.21 4.36 14.23
N PHE A 129 2.36 3.32 13.44
CA PHE A 129 2.91 2.02 13.84
C PHE A 129 4.12 1.74 12.96
N THR A 130 5.22 1.28 13.53
CA THR A 130 6.39 0.92 12.72
C THR A 130 6.08 -0.30 11.83
N PRO A 131 6.79 -0.52 10.72
CA PRO A 131 6.61 -1.71 9.89
C PRO A 131 6.70 -3.02 10.68
N LEU A 132 7.60 -3.09 11.67
CA LEU A 132 7.75 -4.27 12.54
C LEU A 132 6.62 -4.40 13.56
N ASP A 133 6.04 -3.29 14.06
CA ASP A 133 4.84 -3.34 14.90
C ASP A 133 3.63 -3.86 14.10
N LEU A 134 3.51 -3.45 12.83
CA LEU A 134 2.48 -3.96 11.93
C LEU A 134 2.63 -5.47 11.74
N LEU A 135 3.82 -5.92 11.41
CA LEU A 135 4.12 -7.34 11.23
C LEU A 135 3.85 -8.14 12.52
N SER A 136 4.33 -7.65 13.67
CA SER A 136 4.08 -8.27 14.97
C SER A 136 2.58 -8.35 15.31
N SER A 137 1.82 -7.30 15.00
CA SER A 137 0.38 -7.30 15.23
C SER A 137 -0.36 -8.28 14.29
N LEU A 138 0.05 -8.36 13.04
CA LEU A 138 -0.55 -9.23 12.03
C LEU A 138 -0.29 -10.72 12.37
N SER A 139 0.93 -11.07 12.79
CA SER A 139 1.34 -12.44 13.11
C SER A 139 0.60 -13.06 14.31
N GLN A 140 -0.08 -12.24 15.12
CA GLN A 140 -0.85 -12.75 16.26
C GLN A 140 -2.12 -13.49 15.85
N TRP A 141 -2.63 -13.27 14.64
CA TRP A 141 -3.93 -13.81 14.22
C TRP A 141 -3.98 -14.28 12.77
N ALA A 142 -3.12 -13.76 11.88
CA ALA A 142 -3.07 -14.17 10.48
C ALA A 142 -2.13 -15.36 10.29
N PRO A 143 -2.51 -16.36 9.49
CA PRO A 143 -1.59 -17.38 9.02
C PRO A 143 -0.67 -16.76 7.98
N LEU A 144 0.56 -16.45 8.36
CA LEU A 144 1.56 -15.86 7.48
C LEU A 144 2.48 -16.94 6.94
N GLU A 145 2.76 -16.87 5.63
CA GLU A 145 3.62 -17.82 4.93
C GLU A 145 4.78 -17.07 4.24
N LYS A 146 5.82 -17.83 3.93
CA LYS A 146 6.93 -17.34 3.12
C LYS A 146 6.43 -16.83 1.77
N GLY A 147 6.85 -15.63 1.41
CA GLY A 147 6.45 -14.95 0.18
C GLY A 147 5.29 -13.98 0.37
N ASP A 148 4.60 -14.01 1.50
CA ASP A 148 3.56 -13.02 1.79
C ASP A 148 4.11 -11.60 1.76
N LEU A 149 3.27 -10.66 1.32
CA LEU A 149 3.60 -9.25 1.22
C LEU A 149 2.75 -8.45 2.19
N LEU A 150 3.42 -7.61 3.01
CA LEU A 150 2.74 -6.67 3.90
C LEU A 150 2.96 -5.24 3.40
N PHE A 151 1.91 -4.62 2.91
CA PHE A 151 1.84 -3.19 2.63
C PHE A 151 1.64 -2.44 3.95
N CYS A 152 2.50 -1.48 4.24
CA CYS A 152 2.60 -0.88 5.58
C CYS A 152 1.76 0.37 5.80
N GLY A 153 0.99 0.78 4.80
CA GLY A 153 0.17 1.98 4.85
C GLY A 153 0.82 3.20 4.21
N THR A 154 -0.02 4.05 3.64
CA THR A 154 0.37 5.19 2.81
C THR A 154 0.46 6.48 3.62
N PRO A 155 1.40 7.39 3.28
CA PRO A 155 1.42 8.76 3.80
C PRO A 155 0.29 9.61 3.21
N SER A 156 0.19 10.86 3.63
CA SER A 156 -0.67 11.88 3.06
C SER A 156 -0.35 12.19 1.59
N GLY A 157 -1.31 12.80 0.88
CA GLY A 157 -1.15 13.22 -0.51
C GLY A 157 -1.65 12.20 -1.53
N ILE A 158 -2.50 11.25 -1.11
CA ILE A 158 -3.19 10.34 -2.04
C ILE A 158 -4.04 11.14 -3.02
N GLY A 159 -4.25 10.61 -4.21
CA GLY A 159 -5.04 11.30 -5.24
C GLY A 159 -5.35 10.43 -6.45
N PRO A 160 -6.27 10.90 -7.30
CA PRO A 160 -6.68 10.17 -8.49
C PRO A 160 -5.57 10.11 -9.54
N LEU A 161 -5.60 9.03 -10.31
CA LEU A 161 -4.81 8.86 -11.52
C LEU A 161 -5.72 8.89 -12.74
N ALA A 162 -5.27 9.61 -13.78
CA ALA A 162 -5.89 9.61 -15.10
C ALA A 162 -5.16 8.62 -16.04
N ARG A 163 -5.83 8.25 -17.12
CA ARG A 163 -5.19 7.43 -18.16
C ARG A 163 -4.05 8.21 -18.82
N GLY A 164 -2.90 7.56 -18.91
CA GLY A 164 -1.69 8.16 -19.47
C GLY A 164 -0.84 8.90 -18.43
N ASP A 165 -1.23 8.91 -17.17
CA ASP A 165 -0.38 9.44 -16.11
C ASP A 165 0.90 8.63 -15.94
N HIS A 166 1.98 9.34 -15.68
CA HIS A 166 3.30 8.79 -15.39
C HIS A 166 3.56 8.85 -13.89
N VAL A 167 3.69 7.69 -13.25
CA VAL A 167 3.92 7.56 -11.81
C VAL A 167 5.39 7.18 -11.57
N GLN A 168 6.04 7.90 -10.69
CA GLN A 168 7.44 7.72 -10.32
C GLN A 168 7.60 7.64 -8.81
#